data_7c176503a489ce3df1126fcfaa6d6911
#
_entry.id   7c176503a489ce3df1126fcfaa6d6911
#
_cell.length_a   1.000
_cell.length_b   1.000
_cell.length_c   1.000
_cell.angle_alpha   90.00
_cell.angle_beta   90.00
_cell.angle_gamma   90.00
#
_symmetry.space_group_name_H-M   'P 1'
#
loop_
_entity.id
_entity.type
_entity.pdbx_description
1 polymer ?
#
loop_
_entity_poly.entity_id
_entity_poly.type
_entity_poly.pdbx_seq_one_letter_code
_entity_poly.pdbx_strand_id
1 'polypeptide(L)'
;MKISKDDLLRVNRGFGGSLRNDASLDFALDKQTNAKLGRYKKLAYLLRAILVDHPFSDGNKRTAVFLAYTFAGELNKRADRDLLVHHAQSIAKNNIIDINVIERRLRNAIN
;
A
#
# COMPACT_ATOMS: atom_id res chain seq x y z
N MET A 1 9.11 -2.45 7.32
CA MET A 1 8.44 -3.64 6.74
C MET A 1 9.26 -4.14 5.57
N LYS A 2 9.74 -5.36 5.68
CA LYS A 2 10.40 -6.01 4.55
C LYS A 2 9.35 -6.81 3.77
N ILE A 3 9.12 -6.43 2.53
CA ILE A 3 8.16 -7.11 1.68
C ILE A 3 8.76 -7.35 0.31
N SER A 4 8.65 -8.58 -0.17
CA SER A 4 9.09 -8.96 -1.51
C SER A 4 7.94 -8.90 -2.50
N LYS A 5 8.27 -8.96 -3.78
CA LYS A 5 7.27 -9.08 -4.83
C LYS A 5 6.42 -10.34 -4.65
N ASP A 6 7.06 -11.46 -4.30
CA ASP A 6 6.36 -12.72 -4.04
C ASP A 6 5.38 -12.60 -2.89
N ASP A 7 5.73 -11.88 -1.83
CA ASP A 7 4.82 -11.61 -0.72
C ASP A 7 3.58 -10.87 -1.18
N LEU A 8 3.75 -9.83 -1.99
CA LEU A 8 2.63 -9.05 -2.55
C LEU A 8 1.72 -9.92 -3.41
N LEU A 9 2.31 -10.74 -4.26
CA LEU A 9 1.55 -11.63 -5.13
C LEU A 9 0.75 -12.65 -4.32
N ARG A 10 1.35 -13.18 -3.25
CA ARG A 10 0.70 -14.15 -2.37
C ARG A 10 -0.47 -13.53 -1.62
N VAL A 11 -0.27 -12.34 -1.07
CA VAL A 11 -1.35 -11.62 -0.37
C VAL A 11 -2.51 -11.34 -1.33
N ASN A 12 -2.20 -10.85 -2.52
CA ASN A 12 -3.25 -10.54 -3.50
C ASN A 12 -4.00 -11.80 -3.96
N ARG A 13 -3.30 -12.93 -4.14
CA ARG A 13 -3.98 -14.19 -4.48
C ARG A 13 -4.99 -14.59 -3.42
N GLY A 14 -4.67 -14.35 -2.15
CA GLY A 14 -5.62 -14.58 -1.06
C GLY A 14 -6.88 -13.75 -1.17
N PHE A 15 -6.84 -12.64 -1.88
CA PHE A 15 -7.99 -11.78 -2.18
C PHE A 15 -8.56 -12.01 -3.58
N GLY A 16 -8.16 -13.09 -4.24
CA GLY A 16 -8.76 -13.49 -5.51
C GLY A 16 -8.18 -12.83 -6.75
N GLY A 17 -7.07 -12.11 -6.63
CA GLY A 17 -6.45 -11.43 -7.76
C GLY A 17 -5.28 -12.19 -8.37
N SER A 18 -4.76 -11.63 -9.45
CA SER A 18 -3.53 -12.08 -10.11
C SER A 18 -2.81 -10.87 -10.72
N LEU A 19 -1.51 -10.99 -10.94
CA LEU A 19 -0.72 -9.89 -11.47
C LEU A 19 -1.03 -9.67 -12.96
N ARG A 20 -1.30 -8.40 -13.32
CA ARG A 20 -1.52 -7.97 -14.71
C ARG A 20 -0.37 -7.11 -15.23
N ASN A 21 0.18 -6.25 -14.37
CA ASN A 21 1.25 -5.32 -14.74
C ASN A 21 2.14 -5.09 -13.53
N ASP A 22 3.43 -5.36 -13.66
CA ASP A 22 4.36 -5.29 -12.55
C ASP A 22 5.25 -4.03 -12.52
N ALA A 23 5.19 -3.18 -13.54
CA ALA A 23 6.07 -2.01 -13.62
C ALA A 23 5.95 -1.09 -12.39
N SER A 24 4.72 -0.75 -11.98
CA SER A 24 4.51 0.13 -10.82
C SER A 24 4.89 -0.53 -9.50
N LEU A 25 4.67 -1.85 -9.39
CA LEU A 25 5.11 -2.60 -8.21
C LEU A 25 6.63 -2.63 -8.11
N ASP A 26 7.31 -2.87 -9.21
CA ASP A 26 8.77 -2.90 -9.23
C ASP A 26 9.36 -1.55 -8.83
N PHE A 27 8.77 -0.45 -9.30
CA PHE A 27 9.16 0.89 -8.90
C PHE A 27 8.98 1.10 -7.39
N ALA A 28 7.82 0.74 -6.86
CA ALA A 28 7.52 0.90 -5.43
C ALA A 28 8.38 0.00 -4.55
N LEU A 29 8.68 -1.22 -5.00
CA LEU A 29 9.57 -2.13 -4.29
C LEU A 29 11.00 -1.62 -4.24
N ASP A 30 11.46 -0.98 -5.31
CA ASP A 30 12.78 -0.34 -5.33
C ASP A 30 12.87 0.75 -4.25
N LYS A 31 11.79 1.49 -4.00
CA LYS A 31 11.75 2.52 -2.95
C LYS A 31 11.92 1.95 -1.55
N GLN A 32 11.60 0.67 -1.34
CA GLN A 32 11.71 0.04 -0.02
C GLN A 32 13.16 -0.07 0.46
N THR A 33 14.11 -0.09 -0.46
CA THR A 33 15.53 -0.20 -0.14
C THR A 33 16.23 1.17 0.01
N ASN A 34 15.52 2.26 -0.17
CA ASN A 34 16.09 3.61 -0.07
C ASN A 34 16.14 4.03 1.40
N ALA A 35 17.35 4.02 1.98
CA ALA A 35 17.58 4.37 3.39
C ALA A 35 17.21 5.82 3.73
N LYS A 36 17.10 6.70 2.74
CA LYS A 36 16.75 8.11 2.94
C LYS A 36 15.25 8.32 3.14
N LEU A 37 14.41 7.33 2.77
CA LEU A 37 12.97 7.43 2.91
C LEU A 37 12.52 6.88 4.27
N GLY A 38 11.60 7.60 4.94
CA GLY A 38 10.97 7.13 6.16
C GLY A 38 10.01 5.98 5.88
N ARG A 39 9.64 5.26 6.95
CA ARG A 39 8.80 4.06 6.86
C ARG A 39 7.43 4.35 6.24
N TYR A 40 6.77 5.41 6.70
CA TYR A 40 5.45 5.78 6.17
C TYR A 40 5.51 6.16 4.70
N LYS A 41 6.57 6.84 4.28
CA LYS A 41 6.73 7.21 2.87
C LYS A 41 6.96 5.98 2.00
N LYS A 42 7.73 5.01 2.48
CA LYS A 42 7.91 3.73 1.77
C LYS A 42 6.57 3.02 1.58
N LEU A 43 5.76 2.93 2.63
CA LEU A 43 4.42 2.36 2.52
C LEU A 43 3.56 3.16 1.55
N ALA A 44 3.64 4.48 1.58
CA ALA A 44 2.90 5.34 0.66
C ALA A 44 3.21 5.02 -0.81
N TYR A 45 4.46 4.75 -1.15
CA TYR A 45 4.83 4.33 -2.51
C TYR A 45 4.16 3.02 -2.90
N LEU A 46 4.11 2.03 -1.99
CA LEU A 46 3.43 0.76 -2.26
C LEU A 46 1.93 0.97 -2.47
N LEU A 47 1.30 1.76 -1.59
CA LEU A 47 -0.13 2.02 -1.69
C LEU A 47 -0.48 2.78 -2.97
N ARG A 48 0.34 3.75 -3.36
CA ARG A 48 0.12 4.46 -4.62
C ARG A 48 0.16 3.51 -5.81
N ALA A 49 1.16 2.64 -5.86
CA ALA A 49 1.29 1.67 -6.95
C ALA A 49 0.05 0.77 -7.03
N ILE A 50 -0.42 0.26 -5.89
CA ILE A 50 -1.54 -0.69 -5.85
C ILE A 50 -2.88 0.01 -6.11
N LEU A 51 -3.10 1.17 -5.50
CA LEU A 51 -4.40 1.84 -5.54
C LEU A 51 -4.61 2.68 -6.80
N VAL A 52 -3.56 3.23 -7.38
CA VAL A 52 -3.68 4.10 -8.56
C VAL A 52 -3.44 3.31 -9.85
N ASP A 53 -2.40 2.50 -9.88
CA ASP A 53 -2.01 1.79 -11.11
C ASP A 53 -2.70 0.44 -11.29
N HIS A 54 -3.35 -0.08 -10.26
CA HIS A 54 -4.11 -1.34 -10.29
C HIS A 54 -3.32 -2.48 -10.94
N PRO A 55 -2.18 -2.89 -10.34
CA PRO A 55 -1.34 -3.93 -10.94
C PRO A 55 -1.99 -5.31 -10.92
N PHE A 56 -3.00 -5.51 -10.10
CA PHE A 56 -3.70 -6.79 -9.97
C PHE A 56 -5.05 -6.75 -10.66
N SER A 57 -5.50 -7.93 -11.10
CA SER A 57 -6.81 -8.09 -11.75
C SER A 57 -7.98 -7.81 -10.81
N ASP A 58 -7.77 -8.04 -9.51
CA ASP A 58 -8.77 -7.83 -8.46
C ASP A 58 -8.06 -7.69 -7.12
N GLY A 59 -8.80 -7.24 -6.09
CA GLY A 59 -8.31 -7.18 -4.73
C GLY A 59 -7.28 -6.09 -4.44
N ASN A 60 -7.12 -5.09 -5.31
CA ASN A 60 -6.14 -4.02 -5.10
C ASN A 60 -6.38 -3.27 -3.79
N LYS A 61 -7.61 -2.84 -3.50
CA LYS A 61 -7.91 -2.10 -2.26
C LYS A 61 -7.69 -2.97 -1.03
N ARG A 62 -8.13 -4.23 -1.07
CA ARG A 62 -7.95 -5.16 0.05
C ARG A 62 -6.49 -5.44 0.31
N THR A 63 -5.70 -5.61 -0.74
CA THR A 63 -4.25 -5.79 -0.62
C THR A 63 -3.60 -4.57 0.03
N ALA A 64 -3.94 -3.36 -0.41
CA ALA A 64 -3.40 -2.13 0.16
C ALA A 64 -3.74 -1.97 1.64
N VAL A 65 -4.99 -2.21 2.02
CA VAL A 65 -5.44 -2.13 3.42
C VAL A 65 -4.72 -3.17 4.27
N PHE A 66 -4.57 -4.39 3.77
CA PHE A 66 -3.85 -5.45 4.47
C PHE A 66 -2.39 -5.06 4.74
N LEU A 67 -1.72 -4.46 3.76
CA LEU A 67 -0.34 -3.99 3.94
C LEU A 67 -0.25 -2.90 5.01
N ALA A 68 -1.18 -1.97 5.02
CA ALA A 68 -1.21 -0.92 6.04
C ALA A 68 -1.44 -1.50 7.44
N TYR A 69 -2.28 -2.50 7.56
CA TYR A 69 -2.48 -3.23 8.83
C TYR A 69 -1.21 -3.92 9.30
N THR A 70 -0.55 -4.65 8.41
CA THR A 70 0.69 -5.35 8.72
C THR A 70 1.76 -4.36 9.19
N PHE A 71 1.86 -3.24 8.50
CA PHE A 71 2.78 -2.16 8.85
C PHE A 71 2.51 -1.63 10.26
N ALA A 72 1.24 -1.34 10.57
CA ALA A 72 0.85 -0.85 11.89
C ALA A 72 1.21 -1.86 12.99
N GLY A 73 0.96 -3.14 12.74
CA GLY A 73 1.28 -4.21 13.69
C GLY A 73 2.78 -4.31 13.96
N GLU A 74 3.62 -4.15 12.94
CA GLU A 74 5.07 -4.16 13.10
C GLU A 74 5.58 -2.99 13.96
N LEU A 75 4.89 -1.86 13.91
CA LEU A 75 5.21 -0.68 14.71
C LEU A 75 4.55 -0.69 16.10
N ASN A 76 3.80 -1.73 16.44
CA ASN A 76 2.97 -1.79 17.66
C ASN A 76 2.00 -0.61 17.74
N LYS A 77 1.43 -0.21 16.61
CA LYS A 77 0.48 0.88 16.52
C LYS A 77 -0.90 0.37 16.16
N ARG A 78 -1.91 1.15 16.52
CA ARG A 78 -3.29 0.84 16.15
C ARG A 78 -3.58 1.39 14.76
N ALA A 79 -4.30 0.60 13.98
CA ALA A 79 -4.82 1.03 12.69
C ALA A 79 -6.33 1.21 12.80
N ASP A 80 -6.82 2.38 12.39
CA ASP A 80 -8.25 2.62 12.24
C ASP A 80 -8.69 1.99 10.92
N ARG A 81 -9.37 0.84 11.02
CA ARG A 81 -9.76 0.07 9.85
C ARG A 81 -10.67 0.86 8.91
N ASP A 82 -11.71 1.47 9.46
CA ASP A 82 -12.69 2.18 8.64
C ASP A 82 -12.05 3.36 7.92
N LEU A 83 -11.15 4.06 8.59
CA LEU A 83 -10.42 5.16 8.00
C LEU A 83 -9.44 4.69 6.93
N LEU A 84 -8.74 3.57 7.15
CA LEU A 84 -7.87 2.99 6.12
C LEU A 84 -8.65 2.59 4.87
N VAL A 85 -9.81 1.95 5.05
CA VAL A 85 -10.68 1.58 3.91
C VAL A 85 -11.15 2.83 3.18
N HIS A 86 -11.58 3.85 3.92
CA HIS A 86 -12.01 5.12 3.34
C HIS A 86 -10.88 5.79 2.55
N HIS A 87 -9.67 5.84 3.11
CA HIS A 87 -8.52 6.43 2.42
C HIS A 87 -8.14 5.62 1.17
N ALA A 88 -8.17 4.30 1.24
CA ALA A 88 -7.87 3.45 0.08
C ALA A 88 -8.86 3.72 -1.07
N GLN A 89 -10.15 3.79 -0.74
CA GLN A 89 -11.19 4.10 -1.73
C GLN A 89 -11.01 5.50 -2.33
N SER A 90 -10.72 6.49 -1.48
CA SER A 90 -10.52 7.88 -1.91
C SER A 90 -9.30 8.02 -2.83
N ILE A 91 -8.18 7.41 -2.46
CA ILE A 91 -6.95 7.46 -3.26
C ILE A 91 -7.19 6.82 -4.63
N ALA A 92 -7.83 5.66 -4.67
CA ALA A 92 -8.12 4.95 -5.91
C ALA A 92 -9.12 5.74 -6.79
N LYS A 93 -10.23 6.18 -6.19
CA LYS A 93 -11.31 6.87 -6.91
C LYS A 93 -10.85 8.21 -7.49
N ASN A 94 -10.07 8.97 -6.73
CA ASN A 94 -9.65 10.32 -7.08
C ASN A 94 -8.27 10.36 -7.73
N ASN A 95 -7.67 9.21 -7.97
CA ASN A 95 -6.35 9.11 -8.63
C ASN A 95 -5.29 9.95 -7.92
N ILE A 96 -5.21 9.84 -6.60
CA ILE A 96 -4.30 10.65 -5.78
C ILE A 96 -2.88 10.10 -5.95
N ILE A 97 -2.02 10.89 -6.58
CA ILE A 97 -0.63 10.50 -6.88
C ILE A 97 0.41 11.18 -6.00
N ASP A 98 0.01 12.18 -5.23
CA ASP A 98 0.94 12.92 -4.35
C ASP A 98 1.32 12.05 -3.15
N ILE A 99 2.59 11.66 -3.11
CA ILE A 99 3.14 10.78 -2.06
C ILE A 99 2.98 11.41 -0.67
N ASN A 100 3.15 12.72 -0.56
CA ASN A 100 3.05 13.39 0.74
C ASN A 100 1.60 13.38 1.26
N VAL A 101 0.63 13.46 0.37
CA VAL A 101 -0.78 13.34 0.74
C VAL A 101 -1.08 11.92 1.24
N ILE A 102 -0.62 10.91 0.52
CA ILE A 102 -0.84 9.52 0.89
C ILE A 102 -0.16 9.22 2.24
N GLU A 103 1.06 9.66 2.42
CA GLU A 103 1.78 9.50 3.68
C GLU A 103 1.02 10.12 4.85
N ARG A 104 0.52 11.33 4.68
CA ARG A 104 -0.24 12.05 5.71
C ARG A 104 -1.51 11.29 6.09
N ARG A 105 -2.23 10.74 5.11
CA ARG A 105 -3.43 9.94 5.36
C ARG A 105 -3.11 8.64 6.11
N LEU A 106 -1.99 8.01 5.79
CA LEU A 106 -1.53 6.84 6.54
C LEU A 106 -1.24 7.19 7.99
N ARG A 107 -0.53 8.29 8.24
CA ARG A 107 -0.25 8.75 9.61
C ARG A 107 -1.52 9.08 10.37
N ASN A 108 -2.54 9.58 9.69
CA ASN A 108 -3.83 9.89 10.28
C ASN A 108 -4.57 8.62 10.73
N ALA A 109 -4.46 7.54 9.98
CA ALA A 109 -5.16 6.29 10.24
C ALA A 109 -4.40 5.32 11.15
N ILE A 110 -3.09 5.53 11.36
CA ILE A 110 -2.22 4.64 12.14
C ILE A 110 -1.64 5.41 13.31
N ASN A 111 -2.04 5.00 14.50
CA ASN A 111 -1.59 5.67 15.73
C ASN A 111 -0.72 4.77 16.59
#